data_ece252500a921ca139db65cab63e0584
#
_entry.id   ece252500a921ca139db65cab63e0584
#
_cell.length_a   1.000
_cell.length_b   1.000
_cell.length_c   1.000
_cell.angle_alpha   90.00
_cell.angle_beta   90.00
_cell.angle_gamma   90.00
#
_symmetry.space_group_name_H-M   'P 1'
#
loop_
_entity.id
_entity.type
_entity.pdbx_description
1 polymer ?
#
loop_
_entity_poly.entity_id
_entity_poly.type
_entity_poly.pdbx_seq_one_letter_code
_entity_poly.pdbx_strand_id
1 'polypeptide(L)'
;VSITCPSNVTEAACQTQAQIDTKFSNWLTTATFGGGCNGVLTNSGGAAPNHCGGTSSVTFTVTSDCEAPKTCVATFTVTNAPVVVLNCPSNATEVACQSQTSINTKFNNWLATASFSGGCNGILTNSGGAAPDHCGGTTSVTFTVTSDCEAPKTCVATFTVIDDVPIVLNCPSNATEAACQTQAQINSKFNNWLGTA
;
A
#
# COMPACT_ATOMS: atom_id res chain seq x y z
N VAL A 1 46.51 -21.70 24.19
CA VAL A 1 45.59 -21.52 23.04
C VAL A 1 44.99 -20.12 23.08
N SER A 2 44.83 -19.48 21.92
CA SER A 2 44.14 -18.20 21.75
C SER A 2 42.99 -18.37 20.75
N ILE A 3 41.92 -17.59 20.92
CA ILE A 3 40.81 -17.54 19.98
C ILE A 3 40.61 -16.09 19.49
N THR A 4 40.40 -15.93 18.21
CA THR A 4 40.00 -14.66 17.59
C THR A 4 38.55 -14.82 17.10
N CYS A 5 37.65 -14.12 17.76
CA CYS A 5 36.23 -14.11 17.41
C CYS A 5 35.98 -13.39 16.09
N PRO A 6 34.94 -13.78 15.31
CA PRO A 6 34.45 -12.95 14.27
C PRO A 6 34.06 -11.56 14.77
N SER A 7 34.25 -10.54 13.97
CA SER A 7 33.65 -9.22 14.26
C SER A 7 32.15 -9.31 14.27
N ASN A 8 31.47 -8.51 15.11
CA ASN A 8 30.04 -8.33 15.02
C ASN A 8 29.67 -7.74 13.68
N VAL A 9 28.64 -8.30 13.06
CA VAL A 9 28.15 -7.89 11.71
C VAL A 9 26.72 -7.42 11.81
N THR A 10 26.41 -6.37 11.03
CA THR A 10 25.04 -5.89 10.84
C THR A 10 24.74 -5.86 9.35
N GLU A 11 23.70 -6.58 8.93
CA GLU A 11 23.18 -6.64 7.58
C GLU A 11 21.88 -5.84 7.47
N ALA A 12 21.60 -5.30 6.28
CA ALA A 12 20.34 -4.65 5.99
C ALA A 12 19.21 -5.69 5.91
N ALA A 13 17.99 -5.30 6.31
CA ALA A 13 16.77 -6.04 6.01
C ALA A 13 16.45 -6.05 4.50
N CYS A 14 15.36 -6.68 4.13
CA CYS A 14 14.85 -6.74 2.75
C CYS A 14 15.74 -7.53 1.77
N GLN A 15 16.64 -8.36 2.28
CA GLN A 15 17.33 -9.40 1.52
C GLN A 15 16.46 -10.67 1.52
N THR A 16 16.78 -11.65 0.67
CA THR A 16 16.15 -12.98 0.79
C THR A 16 16.73 -13.74 1.99
N GLN A 17 15.95 -14.66 2.58
CA GLN A 17 16.45 -15.50 3.66
C GLN A 17 17.71 -16.28 3.23
N ALA A 18 17.73 -16.79 1.99
CA ALA A 18 18.87 -17.51 1.44
C ALA A 18 20.16 -16.65 1.37
N GLN A 19 20.03 -15.34 1.11
CA GLN A 19 21.18 -14.42 1.12
C GLN A 19 21.69 -14.23 2.57
N ILE A 20 20.79 -14.05 3.52
CA ILE A 20 21.15 -13.93 4.95
C ILE A 20 21.81 -15.22 5.44
N ASP A 21 21.24 -16.40 5.12
CA ASP A 21 21.79 -17.70 5.48
C ASP A 21 23.22 -17.89 4.94
N THR A 22 23.45 -17.51 3.68
CA THR A 22 24.78 -17.57 3.05
C THR A 22 25.78 -16.66 3.75
N LYS A 23 25.39 -15.41 4.03
CA LYS A 23 26.25 -14.44 4.74
C LYS A 23 26.56 -14.90 6.16
N PHE A 24 25.56 -15.42 6.88
CA PHE A 24 25.73 -15.97 8.22
C PHE A 24 26.69 -17.16 8.22
N SER A 25 26.51 -18.10 7.28
CA SER A 25 27.40 -19.27 7.14
C SER A 25 28.84 -18.85 6.86
N ASN A 26 29.05 -17.89 5.97
CA ASN A 26 30.38 -17.34 5.68
C ASN A 26 30.98 -16.65 6.90
N TRP A 27 30.18 -15.87 7.64
CA TRP A 27 30.61 -15.20 8.85
C TRP A 27 31.08 -16.19 9.94
N LEU A 28 30.38 -17.33 10.13
CA LEU A 28 30.78 -18.37 11.08
C LEU A 28 32.19 -18.92 10.80
N THR A 29 32.63 -18.94 9.54
CA THR A 29 33.95 -19.45 9.16
C THR A 29 35.10 -18.46 9.39
N THR A 30 34.83 -17.23 9.82
CA THR A 30 35.84 -16.19 10.02
C THR A 30 36.53 -16.27 11.39
N ALA A 31 36.00 -17.11 12.30
CA ALA A 31 36.66 -17.38 13.57
C ALA A 31 38.01 -18.09 13.34
N THR A 32 39.02 -17.70 14.09
CA THR A 32 40.35 -18.33 14.02
C THR A 32 40.89 -18.61 15.39
N PHE A 33 41.85 -19.51 15.48
CA PHE A 33 42.56 -19.77 16.71
C PHE A 33 44.06 -20.04 16.46
N GLY A 34 44.86 -19.97 17.51
CA GLY A 34 46.29 -20.24 17.45
C GLY A 34 46.81 -20.86 18.74
N GLY A 35 47.92 -21.62 18.61
CA GLY A 35 48.53 -22.33 19.71
C GLY A 35 47.76 -23.55 20.20
N GLY A 36 48.20 -24.13 21.31
CA GLY A 36 47.63 -25.32 21.93
C GLY A 36 48.09 -26.63 21.29
N CYS A 37 47.88 -27.74 22.01
CA CYS A 37 48.14 -29.10 21.55
C CYS A 37 46.79 -29.68 21.04
N ASN A 38 46.72 -30.11 19.78
CA ASN A 38 45.50 -30.67 19.18
C ASN A 38 44.30 -29.74 19.30
N GLY A 39 44.50 -28.42 18.98
CA GLY A 39 43.43 -27.42 19.08
C GLY A 39 42.25 -27.70 18.11
N VAL A 40 41.04 -27.64 18.64
CA VAL A 40 39.80 -27.79 17.87
C VAL A 40 38.89 -26.58 18.12
N LEU A 41 38.55 -25.89 17.04
CA LEU A 41 37.59 -24.77 17.07
C LEU A 41 36.17 -25.26 16.73
N THR A 42 35.23 -24.94 17.57
CA THR A 42 33.82 -25.23 17.41
C THR A 42 32.99 -23.95 17.62
N ASN A 43 31.76 -23.96 17.24
CA ASN A 43 30.81 -22.91 17.58
C ASN A 43 29.47 -23.52 18.04
N SER A 44 28.68 -22.73 18.78
CA SER A 44 27.37 -23.17 19.29
C SER A 44 26.35 -23.45 18.20
N GLY A 45 26.66 -23.12 16.94
CA GLY A 45 25.72 -23.20 15.85
C GLY A 45 24.56 -22.18 16.00
N GLY A 46 23.47 -22.50 15.42
CA GLY A 46 22.25 -21.67 15.42
C GLY A 46 21.78 -21.35 14.01
N ALA A 47 20.60 -20.82 13.92
CA ALA A 47 20.04 -20.32 12.66
C ALA A 47 20.46 -18.86 12.42
N ALA A 48 20.61 -18.49 11.17
CA ALA A 48 20.71 -17.09 10.78
C ALA A 48 19.48 -16.32 11.29
N PRO A 49 19.60 -15.01 11.58
CA PRO A 49 18.45 -14.18 11.87
C PRO A 49 17.44 -14.18 10.71
N ASN A 50 16.18 -13.86 11.02
CA ASN A 50 15.16 -13.66 9.99
C ASN A 50 15.55 -12.47 9.10
N HIS A 51 15.29 -12.57 7.81
CA HIS A 51 15.57 -11.51 6.82
C HIS A 51 14.79 -10.20 7.08
N CYS A 52 13.75 -10.26 7.90
CA CYS A 52 12.95 -9.10 8.31
C CYS A 52 13.52 -8.37 9.53
N GLY A 53 14.54 -8.94 10.18
CA GLY A 53 15.21 -8.39 11.37
C GLY A 53 15.44 -9.41 12.45
N GLY A 54 16.44 -9.16 13.28
CA GLY A 54 16.80 -10.00 14.42
C GLY A 54 18.30 -10.12 14.60
N THR A 55 18.70 -10.82 15.67
CA THR A 55 20.11 -11.02 16.02
C THR A 55 20.33 -12.45 16.44
N SER A 56 21.37 -13.09 15.89
CA SER A 56 21.90 -14.36 16.35
C SER A 56 23.20 -14.12 17.10
N SER A 57 23.32 -14.67 18.31
CA SER A 57 24.51 -14.64 19.13
C SER A 57 25.16 -16.02 19.10
N VAL A 58 26.44 -16.10 18.74
CA VAL A 58 27.15 -17.36 18.57
C VAL A 58 28.37 -17.37 19.51
N THR A 59 28.47 -18.43 20.30
CA THR A 59 29.63 -18.71 21.12
C THR A 59 30.61 -19.59 20.35
N PHE A 60 31.83 -19.13 20.17
CA PHE A 60 32.95 -19.89 19.59
C PHE A 60 33.80 -20.45 20.74
N THR A 61 34.19 -21.69 20.62
CA THR A 61 34.98 -22.40 21.63
C THR A 61 36.17 -23.07 20.98
N VAL A 62 37.35 -22.85 21.52
CA VAL A 62 38.53 -23.65 21.18
C VAL A 62 38.93 -24.52 22.38
N THR A 63 39.08 -25.80 22.11
CA THR A 63 39.59 -26.78 23.06
C THR A 63 41.02 -27.19 22.72
N SER A 64 41.81 -27.62 23.70
CA SER A 64 43.17 -28.10 23.55
C SER A 64 43.49 -29.13 24.65
N ASP A 65 44.36 -30.10 24.36
CA ASP A 65 44.70 -31.14 25.31
C ASP A 65 45.52 -30.61 26.51
N CYS A 66 46.17 -29.45 26.34
CA CYS A 66 47.13 -28.93 27.33
C CYS A 66 46.62 -27.69 28.09
N GLU A 67 45.42 -27.17 27.76
CA GLU A 67 44.89 -25.94 28.35
C GLU A 67 43.37 -26.02 28.52
N ALA A 68 42.84 -25.23 29.45
CA ALA A 68 41.41 -25.06 29.59
C ALA A 68 40.80 -24.42 28.33
N PRO A 69 39.56 -24.79 27.95
CA PRO A 69 38.87 -24.21 26.81
C PRO A 69 38.79 -22.67 26.87
N LYS A 70 38.93 -22.03 25.71
CA LYS A 70 38.74 -20.59 25.53
C LYS A 70 37.48 -20.35 24.70
N THR A 71 36.70 -19.37 25.12
CA THR A 71 35.46 -19.00 24.42
C THR A 71 35.44 -17.52 24.09
N CYS A 72 34.70 -17.18 23.06
CA CYS A 72 34.29 -15.81 22.75
C CYS A 72 32.92 -15.79 22.12
N VAL A 73 32.24 -14.66 22.17
CA VAL A 73 30.89 -14.46 21.63
C VAL A 73 30.92 -13.36 20.60
N ALA A 74 30.25 -13.60 19.48
CA ALA A 74 30.02 -12.60 18.44
C ALA A 74 28.57 -12.62 17.98
N THR A 75 28.11 -11.51 17.42
CA THR A 75 26.71 -11.32 16.99
C THR A 75 26.63 -11.05 15.50
N PHE A 76 25.63 -11.65 14.89
CA PHE A 76 25.19 -11.35 13.53
C PHE A 76 23.79 -10.77 13.58
N THR A 77 23.60 -9.53 13.13
CA THR A 77 22.34 -8.79 13.22
C THR A 77 21.83 -8.48 11.83
N VAL A 78 20.53 -8.66 11.61
CA VAL A 78 19.79 -8.09 10.48
C VAL A 78 18.96 -6.92 11.05
N THR A 79 19.06 -5.75 10.45
CA THR A 79 18.26 -4.58 10.86
C THR A 79 16.78 -4.86 10.69
N ASN A 80 15.92 -4.25 11.50
CA ASN A 80 14.48 -4.40 11.33
C ASN A 80 14.01 -3.84 9.98
N ALA A 81 13.10 -4.56 9.33
CA ALA A 81 12.44 -4.08 8.13
C ALA A 81 11.71 -2.74 8.40
N PRO A 82 11.76 -1.78 7.47
CA PRO A 82 10.98 -0.55 7.59
C PRO A 82 9.49 -0.85 7.66
N VAL A 83 8.76 -0.18 8.54
CA VAL A 83 7.30 -0.34 8.67
C VAL A 83 6.59 0.18 7.41
N VAL A 84 5.63 -0.58 6.91
CA VAL A 84 4.78 -0.14 5.78
C VAL A 84 3.86 1.00 6.23
N VAL A 85 3.88 2.09 5.48
CA VAL A 85 2.92 3.20 5.59
C VAL A 85 2.13 3.29 4.29
N LEU A 86 0.83 3.02 4.35
CA LEU A 86 -0.10 3.15 3.22
C LEU A 86 -0.77 4.53 3.28
N ASN A 87 -0.59 5.33 2.22
CA ASN A 87 -1.27 6.60 2.03
C ASN A 87 -2.47 6.38 1.12
N CYS A 88 -3.65 6.37 1.71
CA CYS A 88 -4.93 6.22 1.00
C CYS A 88 -5.28 7.51 0.27
N PRO A 89 -5.88 7.44 -0.93
CA PRO A 89 -6.53 8.60 -1.53
C PRO A 89 -7.57 9.20 -0.57
N SER A 90 -7.71 10.52 -0.57
CA SER A 90 -8.87 11.16 0.04
C SER A 90 -10.13 10.81 -0.75
N ASN A 91 -11.28 10.76 -0.08
CA ASN A 91 -12.56 10.66 -0.78
C ASN A 91 -12.70 11.82 -1.77
N ALA A 92 -13.13 11.52 -2.97
CA ALA A 92 -13.31 12.49 -4.05
C ALA A 92 -14.79 12.65 -4.40
N THR A 93 -15.16 13.85 -4.80
CA THR A 93 -16.52 14.17 -5.23
C THR A 93 -16.46 14.99 -6.52
N GLU A 94 -17.22 14.58 -7.52
CA GLU A 94 -17.35 15.23 -8.80
C GLU A 94 -18.81 15.64 -9.03
N VAL A 95 -19.00 16.70 -9.82
CA VAL A 95 -20.35 17.12 -10.23
C VAL A 95 -20.85 16.24 -11.38
N ALA A 96 -22.17 16.04 -11.46
CA ALA A 96 -22.82 15.41 -12.59
C ALA A 96 -22.70 16.23 -13.90
N CYS A 97 -23.35 15.80 -14.96
CA CYS A 97 -23.39 16.48 -16.26
C CYS A 97 -22.04 16.61 -16.97
N GLN A 98 -21.06 15.78 -16.62
CA GLN A 98 -19.81 15.60 -17.36
C GLN A 98 -19.96 14.44 -18.35
N SER A 99 -19.03 14.29 -19.30
CA SER A 99 -18.99 13.07 -20.09
C SER A 99 -18.47 11.89 -19.28
N GLN A 100 -18.94 10.66 -19.58
CA GLN A 100 -18.42 9.45 -18.94
C GLN A 100 -16.90 9.32 -19.11
N THR A 101 -16.36 9.74 -20.26
CA THR A 101 -14.91 9.76 -20.52
C THR A 101 -14.17 10.68 -19.53
N SER A 102 -14.74 11.85 -19.21
CA SER A 102 -14.17 12.78 -18.22
C SER A 102 -14.17 12.16 -16.82
N ILE A 103 -15.30 11.55 -16.40
CA ILE A 103 -15.40 10.86 -15.10
C ILE A 103 -14.41 9.71 -15.03
N ASN A 104 -14.29 8.87 -16.07
CA ASN A 104 -13.33 7.77 -16.12
C ASN A 104 -11.88 8.27 -15.97
N THR A 105 -11.52 9.37 -16.64
CA THR A 105 -10.18 9.96 -16.53
C THR A 105 -9.89 10.46 -15.12
N LYS A 106 -10.83 11.16 -14.51
CA LYS A 106 -10.71 11.67 -13.14
C LYS A 106 -10.62 10.53 -12.12
N PHE A 107 -11.44 9.48 -12.28
CA PHE A 107 -11.40 8.29 -11.46
C PHE A 107 -10.04 7.59 -11.53
N ASN A 108 -9.50 7.38 -12.74
CA ASN A 108 -8.18 6.77 -12.92
C ASN A 108 -7.05 7.63 -12.31
N ASN A 109 -7.12 8.95 -12.45
CA ASN A 109 -6.16 9.87 -11.83
C ASN A 109 -6.27 9.80 -10.30
N TRP A 110 -7.48 9.74 -9.75
CA TRP A 110 -7.71 9.57 -8.31
C TRP A 110 -7.15 8.23 -7.79
N LEU A 111 -7.38 7.11 -8.51
CA LEU A 111 -6.77 5.81 -8.14
C LEU A 111 -5.25 5.90 -8.06
N ALA A 112 -4.62 6.65 -8.96
CA ALA A 112 -3.17 6.81 -9.03
C ALA A 112 -2.58 7.67 -7.90
N THR A 113 -3.41 8.32 -7.06
CA THR A 113 -2.93 9.10 -5.91
C THR A 113 -2.57 8.24 -4.70
N ALA A 114 -2.99 6.95 -4.69
CA ALA A 114 -2.56 6.02 -3.66
C ALA A 114 -1.05 5.83 -3.71
N SER A 115 -0.43 5.79 -2.54
CA SER A 115 1.01 5.57 -2.44
C SER A 115 1.35 4.83 -1.15
N PHE A 116 2.56 4.29 -1.08
CA PHE A 116 3.07 3.69 0.14
C PHE A 116 4.57 3.94 0.28
N SER A 117 5.07 3.72 1.49
CA SER A 117 6.50 3.72 1.80
C SER A 117 6.83 2.63 2.81
N GLY A 118 8.10 2.30 2.96
CA GLY A 118 8.56 1.24 3.84
C GLY A 118 8.23 -0.16 3.32
N GLY A 119 8.35 -1.16 4.19
CA GLY A 119 8.22 -2.56 3.85
C GLY A 119 9.39 -3.12 3.06
N CYS A 120 9.41 -4.45 2.91
CA CYS A 120 10.33 -5.16 2.04
C CYS A 120 9.55 -5.74 0.86
N ASN A 121 9.97 -5.44 -0.37
CA ASN A 121 9.29 -5.89 -1.59
C ASN A 121 7.79 -5.52 -1.62
N GLY A 122 7.48 -4.29 -1.19
CA GLY A 122 6.10 -3.81 -1.10
C GLY A 122 5.41 -3.75 -2.46
N ILE A 123 4.17 -4.23 -2.53
CA ILE A 123 3.32 -4.17 -3.72
C ILE A 123 2.00 -3.51 -3.34
N LEU A 124 1.68 -2.39 -4.00
CA LEU A 124 0.40 -1.70 -3.89
C LEU A 124 -0.56 -2.19 -4.95
N THR A 125 -1.74 -2.61 -4.53
CA THR A 125 -2.85 -3.01 -5.39
C THR A 125 -4.12 -2.30 -4.97
N ASN A 126 -5.14 -2.33 -5.81
CA ASN A 126 -6.48 -1.89 -5.45
C ASN A 126 -7.53 -2.89 -5.95
N SER A 127 -8.74 -2.85 -5.36
CA SER A 127 -9.83 -3.75 -5.73
C SER A 127 -10.37 -3.52 -7.15
N GLY A 128 -9.91 -2.46 -7.82
CA GLY A 128 -10.46 -2.06 -9.11
C GLY A 128 -11.89 -1.56 -8.99
N GLY A 129 -12.62 -1.66 -10.09
CA GLY A 129 -13.99 -1.22 -10.22
C GLY A 129 -14.13 -0.24 -11.38
N ALA A 130 -15.38 -0.03 -11.83
CA ALA A 130 -15.69 1.00 -12.79
C ALA A 130 -15.89 2.35 -12.09
N ALA A 131 -15.54 3.43 -12.77
CA ALA A 131 -15.96 4.77 -12.35
C ALA A 131 -17.49 4.82 -12.20
N PRO A 132 -18.02 5.65 -11.29
CA PRO A 132 -19.47 5.89 -11.22
C PRO A 132 -20.03 6.39 -12.55
N ASP A 133 -21.35 6.27 -12.74
CA ASP A 133 -22.04 6.86 -13.88
C ASP A 133 -21.90 8.40 -13.83
N HIS A 134 -21.85 9.02 -15.00
CA HIS A 134 -21.71 10.47 -15.14
C HIS A 134 -22.95 11.26 -14.67
N CYS A 135 -24.09 10.58 -14.49
CA CYS A 135 -25.31 11.16 -13.93
C CYS A 135 -25.40 11.07 -12.41
N GLY A 136 -24.56 10.25 -11.78
CA GLY A 136 -24.51 10.10 -10.31
C GLY A 136 -24.09 8.70 -9.87
N GLY A 137 -23.68 8.59 -8.62
CA GLY A 137 -23.30 7.32 -8.00
C GLY A 137 -21.98 7.37 -7.24
N THR A 138 -21.64 6.28 -6.55
CA THR A 138 -20.42 6.16 -5.75
C THR A 138 -19.75 4.82 -6.00
N THR A 139 -18.45 4.86 -6.22
CA THR A 139 -17.56 3.67 -6.24
C THR A 139 -16.67 3.69 -5.01
N SER A 140 -16.65 2.57 -4.28
CA SER A 140 -15.77 2.35 -3.13
C SER A 140 -14.62 1.44 -3.57
N VAL A 141 -13.39 1.85 -3.28
CA VAL A 141 -12.17 1.13 -3.67
C VAL A 141 -11.34 0.82 -2.44
N THR A 142 -10.97 -0.46 -2.29
CA THR A 142 -10.02 -0.91 -1.26
C THR A 142 -8.62 -0.93 -1.86
N PHE A 143 -7.70 -0.24 -1.22
CA PHE A 143 -6.27 -0.26 -1.53
C PHE A 143 -5.58 -1.20 -0.56
N THR A 144 -4.64 -2.00 -1.05
CA THR A 144 -3.91 -3.00 -0.27
C THR A 144 -2.42 -2.92 -0.58
N VAL A 145 -1.59 -2.85 0.46
CA VAL A 145 -0.14 -3.05 0.35
C VAL A 145 0.21 -4.37 1.00
N THR A 146 0.92 -5.21 0.27
CA THR A 146 1.56 -6.43 0.78
C THR A 146 3.07 -6.21 0.92
N SER A 147 3.70 -6.87 1.87
CA SER A 147 5.15 -6.82 2.12
C SER A 147 5.60 -8.15 2.70
N ASP A 148 6.86 -8.54 2.46
CA ASP A 148 7.41 -9.81 2.98
C ASP A 148 7.51 -9.84 4.50
N CYS A 149 7.60 -8.68 5.15
CA CYS A 149 7.93 -8.56 6.57
C CYS A 149 6.78 -8.05 7.45
N GLU A 150 5.62 -7.76 6.87
CA GLU A 150 4.43 -7.31 7.59
C GLU A 150 3.16 -7.93 7.02
N ALA A 151 2.13 -8.02 7.85
CA ALA A 151 0.79 -8.34 7.38
C ALA A 151 0.29 -7.26 6.40
N PRO A 152 -0.55 -7.63 5.42
CA PRO A 152 -1.13 -6.67 4.48
C PRO A 152 -1.81 -5.50 5.19
N LYS A 153 -1.59 -4.28 4.69
CA LYS A 153 -2.29 -3.08 5.15
C LYS A 153 -3.29 -2.65 4.11
N THR A 154 -4.49 -2.31 4.56
CA THR A 154 -5.60 -1.92 3.69
C THR A 154 -6.19 -0.60 4.12
N CYS A 155 -6.76 0.12 3.17
CA CYS A 155 -7.62 1.27 3.40
C CYS A 155 -8.70 1.36 2.32
N VAL A 156 -9.77 2.07 2.61
CA VAL A 156 -10.90 2.25 1.70
C VAL A 156 -11.10 3.73 1.45
N ALA A 157 -11.31 4.10 0.19
CA ALA A 157 -11.69 5.44 -0.21
C ALA A 157 -12.81 5.40 -1.25
N THR A 158 -13.58 6.48 -1.35
CA THR A 158 -14.73 6.59 -2.23
C THR A 158 -14.56 7.67 -3.28
N PHE A 159 -15.06 7.38 -4.47
CA PHE A 159 -15.21 8.37 -5.55
C PHE A 159 -16.69 8.52 -5.86
N THR A 160 -17.23 9.72 -5.71
CA THR A 160 -18.67 10.02 -5.86
C THR A 160 -18.88 11.01 -6.99
N VAL A 161 -19.83 10.72 -7.84
CA VAL A 161 -20.46 11.72 -8.73
C VAL A 161 -21.77 12.11 -8.10
N ILE A 162 -21.99 13.41 -7.87
CA ILE A 162 -23.25 13.93 -7.28
C ILE A 162 -24.38 13.68 -8.30
N ASP A 163 -25.53 13.23 -7.79
CA ASP A 163 -26.70 13.01 -8.63
C ASP A 163 -27.13 14.30 -9.34
N ASP A 164 -27.58 14.15 -10.59
CA ASP A 164 -28.10 15.26 -11.36
C ASP A 164 -29.44 15.76 -10.79
N VAL A 165 -29.70 17.04 -10.98
CA VAL A 165 -30.98 17.63 -10.57
C VAL A 165 -32.02 17.28 -11.61
N PRO A 166 -33.16 16.66 -11.24
CA PRO A 166 -34.22 16.34 -12.21
C PRO A 166 -34.73 17.58 -12.95
N ILE A 167 -34.90 17.44 -14.24
CA ILE A 167 -35.54 18.46 -15.03
C ILE A 167 -37.01 18.57 -14.59
N VAL A 168 -37.42 19.75 -14.17
CA VAL A 168 -38.83 20.05 -13.85
C VAL A 168 -39.44 20.83 -14.98
N LEU A 169 -40.40 20.23 -15.64
CA LEU A 169 -41.20 20.90 -16.66
C LEU A 169 -42.47 21.49 -16.01
N ASN A 170 -42.59 22.79 -16.03
CA ASN A 170 -43.77 23.48 -15.58
C ASN A 170 -44.67 23.72 -16.83
N CYS A 171 -45.79 23.00 -16.92
CA CYS A 171 -46.78 23.23 -17.97
C CYS A 171 -47.72 24.37 -17.60
N PRO A 172 -48.12 25.21 -18.54
CA PRO A 172 -49.18 26.21 -18.31
C PRO A 172 -50.46 25.53 -17.84
N SER A 173 -51.19 26.19 -16.98
CA SER A 173 -52.55 25.75 -16.62
C SER A 173 -53.47 25.77 -17.84
N ASN A 174 -54.42 24.83 -17.87
CA ASN A 174 -55.45 24.86 -18.92
C ASN A 174 -56.16 26.21 -18.93
N ALA A 175 -56.29 26.80 -20.10
CA ALA A 175 -56.99 28.06 -20.31
C ALA A 175 -58.28 27.83 -21.10
N THR A 176 -59.31 28.59 -20.76
CA THR A 176 -60.60 28.62 -21.46
C THR A 176 -60.97 30.05 -21.76
N GLU A 177 -61.32 30.34 -23.03
CA GLU A 177 -61.72 31.66 -23.46
C GLU A 177 -63.22 31.74 -23.79
N ALA A 178 -63.78 32.89 -23.60
CA ALA A 178 -65.15 33.11 -23.91
C ALA A 178 -65.38 33.13 -25.43
N ALA A 179 -66.56 32.69 -25.88
CA ALA A 179 -66.96 32.79 -27.26
C ALA A 179 -67.16 34.26 -27.74
N CYS A 180 -67.37 34.45 -29.00
CA CYS A 180 -67.62 35.76 -29.61
C CYS A 180 -66.46 36.76 -29.58
N GLN A 181 -65.22 36.27 -29.55
CA GLN A 181 -64.03 37.09 -29.75
C GLN A 181 -63.57 37.05 -31.19
N THR A 182 -62.80 38.04 -31.62
CA THR A 182 -62.18 38.03 -32.95
C THR A 182 -61.03 37.02 -32.96
N GLN A 183 -60.69 36.45 -34.11
CA GLN A 183 -59.61 35.53 -34.29
C GLN A 183 -58.27 36.15 -33.86
N ALA A 184 -58.06 37.44 -34.09
CA ALA A 184 -56.86 38.16 -33.65
C ALA A 184 -56.71 38.19 -32.11
N GLN A 185 -57.85 38.40 -31.40
CA GLN A 185 -57.85 38.37 -29.92
C GLN A 185 -57.51 36.96 -29.36
N ILE A 186 -58.12 35.92 -29.94
CA ILE A 186 -57.86 34.55 -29.57
C ILE A 186 -56.35 34.18 -29.80
N ASN A 187 -55.80 34.53 -30.96
CA ASN A 187 -54.40 34.29 -31.29
C ASN A 187 -53.49 35.00 -30.33
N SER A 188 -53.77 36.23 -29.93
CA SER A 188 -52.94 36.97 -28.95
C SER A 188 -52.96 36.29 -27.59
N LYS A 189 -54.15 35.89 -27.12
CA LYS A 189 -54.28 35.19 -25.83
C LYS A 189 -53.62 33.82 -25.83
N PHE A 190 -53.73 33.07 -26.90
CA PHE A 190 -53.07 31.77 -27.07
C PHE A 190 -51.53 31.90 -27.03
N ASN A 191 -50.99 32.88 -27.76
CA ASN A 191 -49.56 33.14 -27.75
C ASN A 191 -49.05 33.57 -26.34
N ASN A 192 -49.85 34.40 -25.63
CA ASN A 192 -49.51 34.76 -24.26
C ASN A 192 -49.55 33.53 -23.33
N TRP A 193 -50.52 32.65 -23.46
CA TRP A 193 -50.64 31.41 -22.70
C TRP A 193 -49.47 30.47 -22.99
N LEU A 194 -49.04 30.32 -24.24
CA LEU A 194 -47.86 29.56 -24.62
C LEU A 194 -46.59 30.12 -23.93
N GLY A 195 -46.48 31.41 -23.77
CA GLY A 195 -45.35 32.09 -23.12
C GLY A 195 -45.34 31.95 -21.60
N THR A 196 -46.29 31.22 -20.98
CA THR A 196 -46.30 30.93 -19.55
C THR A 196 -45.74 29.56 -19.19
N ALA A 197 -45.21 28.81 -20.20
CA ALA A 197 -44.54 27.51 -20.02
C ALA A 197 -43.10 27.65 -19.53
#